data_e35ce42afef04dac6e549c18aaac290a
#
_entry.id   e35ce42afef04dac6e549c18aaac290a
#
_cell.length_a   1.000
_cell.length_b   1.000
_cell.length_c   1.000
_cell.angle_alpha   90.00
_cell.angle_beta   90.00
_cell.angle_gamma   90.00
#
_symmetry.space_group_name_H-M   'P 1'
#
loop_
_entity.id
_entity.type
_entity.pdbx_description
1 polymer ?
#
loop_
_entity_poly.entity_id
_entity_poly.type
_entity_poly.pdbx_seq_one_letter_code
_entity_poly.pdbx_strand_id
1 'polypeptide(L)'
;MKIACISLGCPKNQVDLDVMVHILLSAGHETVADLAEADVILVNTCGFIESAKTEAIENILEACSYKQQNPELKVIVTGCLAERYRSQIEEEIPEVDAVVGCASNKAIDTIVARLFHGEDHLESYGAKKDFPLGGKRVIGTPAHYAYLKIAEGCNNRCHYCAIPGIRGPLHSRDMADCVAEARWLAGEGVKELIVVAQDPTAYGEDWGKPGSICELLDKLNKVPGLEWIRIMYAYPERITDEFIAAMKRNEKVVPYLDLPIQHCNDTILKNMNRRSNRAELLEVIGKLRREIPGITLRTTLIAGFPGETEEQFEALCNFV
;
A
#
# COMPACT_ATOMS: atom_id res chain seq x y z
N MET A 1 27.30 -0.26 -7.76
CA MET A 1 26.60 0.72 -8.63
C MET A 1 25.82 1.67 -7.75
N LYS A 2 25.68 2.91 -8.19
CA LYS A 2 24.88 3.96 -7.55
C LYS A 2 23.43 3.86 -8.00
N ILE A 3 22.51 3.75 -7.08
CA ILE A 3 21.09 3.57 -7.36
C ILE A 3 20.28 4.71 -6.77
N ALA A 4 19.58 5.45 -7.61
CA ALA A 4 18.60 6.43 -7.18
C ALA A 4 17.20 5.80 -7.18
N CYS A 5 16.36 6.15 -6.19
CA CYS A 5 15.03 5.61 -6.06
C CYS A 5 13.99 6.73 -6.03
N ILE A 6 12.98 6.63 -6.88
CA ILE A 6 11.79 7.48 -6.86
C ILE A 6 10.64 6.64 -6.29
N SER A 7 10.08 7.09 -5.15
CA SER A 7 9.00 6.40 -4.46
C SER A 7 7.69 7.14 -4.64
N LEU A 8 6.79 6.57 -5.41
CA LEU A 8 5.45 7.11 -5.65
C LEU A 8 4.38 6.19 -5.06
N GLY A 9 3.23 6.77 -4.70
CA GLY A 9 2.05 6.02 -4.32
C GLY A 9 1.82 5.87 -2.83
N CYS A 10 1.43 4.70 -2.38
CA CYS A 10 0.87 4.48 -1.05
C CYS A 10 1.88 3.86 -0.07
N PRO A 11 1.56 3.81 1.25
CA PRO A 11 2.39 3.17 2.26
C PRO A 11 2.84 1.73 1.93
N LYS A 12 2.03 0.97 1.19
CA LYS A 12 2.40 -0.40 0.78
C LYS A 12 3.52 -0.38 -0.27
N ASN A 13 3.45 0.56 -1.22
CA ASN A 13 4.53 0.75 -2.20
C ASN A 13 5.83 1.19 -1.51
N GLN A 14 5.73 2.02 -0.46
CA GLN A 14 6.91 2.41 0.32
C GLN A 14 7.56 1.19 0.98
N VAL A 15 6.79 0.29 1.61
CA VAL A 15 7.33 -0.95 2.18
C VAL A 15 7.96 -1.85 1.10
N ASP A 16 7.35 -1.92 -0.10
CA ASP A 16 7.91 -2.69 -1.21
C ASP A 16 9.25 -2.11 -1.66
N LEU A 17 9.39 -0.78 -1.75
CA LEU A 17 10.65 -0.11 -2.06
C LEU A 17 11.70 -0.33 -0.96
N ASP A 18 11.33 -0.20 0.30
CA ASP A 18 12.22 -0.42 1.45
C ASP A 18 12.89 -1.81 1.39
N VAL A 19 12.11 -2.83 0.98
CA VAL A 19 12.63 -4.21 0.78
C VAL A 19 13.58 -4.28 -0.42
N MET A 20 13.24 -3.65 -1.56
CA MET A 20 14.09 -3.63 -2.74
C MET A 20 15.42 -2.94 -2.46
N VAL A 21 15.38 -1.79 -1.79
CA VAL A 21 16.61 -1.05 -1.39
C VAL A 21 17.48 -1.91 -0.48
N HIS A 22 16.90 -2.63 0.48
CA HIS A 22 17.67 -3.54 1.33
C HIS A 22 18.36 -4.65 0.52
N ILE A 23 17.68 -5.22 -0.46
CA ILE A 23 18.26 -6.25 -1.36
C ILE A 23 19.45 -5.67 -2.12
N LEU A 24 19.29 -4.49 -2.72
CA LEU A 24 20.32 -3.82 -3.49
C LEU A 24 21.55 -3.45 -2.64
N LEU A 25 21.34 -2.90 -1.44
CA LEU A 25 22.42 -2.60 -0.51
C LEU A 25 23.16 -3.87 -0.06
N SER A 26 22.42 -4.98 0.16
CA SER A 26 23.00 -6.28 0.55
C SER A 26 23.83 -6.90 -0.58
N ALA A 27 23.53 -6.56 -1.83
CA ALA A 27 24.32 -6.96 -3.01
C ALA A 27 25.54 -6.07 -3.26
N GLY A 28 25.77 -5.06 -2.41
CA GLY A 28 26.94 -4.17 -2.50
C GLY A 28 26.71 -2.94 -3.37
N HIS A 29 25.46 -2.63 -3.72
CA HIS A 29 25.12 -1.34 -4.34
C HIS A 29 25.06 -0.23 -3.28
N GLU A 30 25.07 1.02 -3.70
CA GLU A 30 24.88 2.19 -2.84
C GLU A 30 23.71 3.06 -3.32
N THR A 31 23.02 3.71 -2.40
CA THR A 31 21.93 4.63 -2.76
C THR A 31 22.44 6.05 -2.85
N VAL A 32 21.98 6.79 -3.86
CA VAL A 32 22.25 8.22 -4.08
C VAL A 32 20.96 9.01 -4.15
N ALA A 33 21.00 10.27 -3.71
CA ALA A 33 19.84 11.15 -3.76
C ALA A 33 19.72 11.90 -5.10
N ASP A 34 20.84 12.21 -5.73
CA ASP A 34 20.89 12.92 -7.00
C ASP A 34 20.73 11.91 -8.16
N LEU A 35 19.70 12.11 -8.97
CA LEU A 35 19.43 11.27 -10.15
C LEU A 35 20.56 11.35 -11.19
N ALA A 36 21.24 12.48 -11.27
CA ALA A 36 22.36 12.70 -12.21
C ALA A 36 23.60 11.86 -11.87
N GLU A 37 23.75 11.43 -10.61
CA GLU A 37 24.88 10.60 -10.16
C GLU A 37 24.60 9.10 -10.28
N ALA A 38 23.37 8.70 -10.65
CA ALA A 38 22.95 7.32 -10.64
C ALA A 38 23.45 6.52 -11.84
N ASP A 39 23.81 5.26 -11.59
CA ASP A 39 23.96 4.22 -12.62
C ASP A 39 22.60 3.57 -12.96
N VAL A 40 21.71 3.53 -11.96
CA VAL A 40 20.34 2.99 -12.07
C VAL A 40 19.36 3.94 -11.40
N ILE A 41 18.27 4.28 -12.09
CA ILE A 41 17.10 4.93 -11.49
C ILE A 41 15.96 3.91 -11.38
N LEU A 42 15.54 3.62 -10.15
CA LEU A 42 14.42 2.74 -9.84
C LEU A 42 13.17 3.58 -9.54
N VAL A 43 12.17 3.53 -10.43
CA VAL A 43 10.89 4.25 -10.27
C VAL A 43 9.82 3.29 -9.77
N ASN A 44 9.47 3.40 -8.50
CA ASN A 44 8.39 2.61 -7.89
C ASN A 44 7.06 3.36 -7.99
N THR A 45 6.17 2.88 -8.85
CA THR A 45 5.04 3.63 -9.39
C THR A 45 3.69 3.29 -8.75
N CYS A 46 2.75 4.25 -8.82
CA CYS A 46 1.33 4.05 -8.54
C CYS A 46 0.52 4.05 -9.85
N GLY A 47 -0.45 3.15 -9.97
CA GLY A 47 -1.34 3.05 -11.13
C GLY A 47 -2.82 2.95 -10.74
N PHE A 48 -3.20 3.50 -9.56
CA PHE A 48 -4.55 3.32 -9.01
C PHE A 48 -5.55 4.35 -9.55
N ILE A 49 -5.22 5.64 -9.46
CA ILE A 49 -6.06 6.75 -9.94
C ILE A 49 -5.35 7.51 -11.07
N GLU A 50 -6.09 8.29 -11.85
CA GLU A 50 -5.55 8.98 -13.03
C GLU A 50 -4.40 9.93 -12.68
N SER A 51 -4.58 10.78 -11.66
CA SER A 51 -3.51 11.70 -11.23
C SER A 51 -2.23 11.00 -10.82
N ALA A 52 -2.33 9.82 -10.16
CA ALA A 52 -1.16 9.03 -9.78
C ALA A 52 -0.50 8.34 -10.99
N LYS A 53 -1.26 8.04 -12.05
CA LYS A 53 -0.69 7.56 -13.32
C LYS A 53 0.08 8.68 -14.02
N THR A 54 -0.51 9.87 -14.10
CA THR A 54 0.15 11.04 -14.70
C THR A 54 1.46 11.34 -13.97
N GLU A 55 1.43 11.44 -12.65
CA GLU A 55 2.63 11.63 -11.82
C GLU A 55 3.68 10.54 -12.09
N ALA A 56 3.26 9.27 -12.18
CA ALA A 56 4.18 8.17 -12.42
C ALA A 56 4.83 8.26 -13.81
N ILE A 57 4.05 8.58 -14.85
CA ILE A 57 4.56 8.74 -16.22
C ILE A 57 5.52 9.92 -16.30
N GLU A 58 5.20 11.07 -15.71
CA GLU A 58 6.07 12.24 -15.66
C GLU A 58 7.42 11.92 -15.02
N ASN A 59 7.41 11.21 -13.89
CA ASN A 59 8.66 10.78 -13.21
C ASN A 59 9.46 9.76 -14.02
N ILE A 60 8.80 8.85 -14.76
CA ILE A 60 9.49 7.91 -15.65
C ILE A 60 10.19 8.68 -16.79
N LEU A 61 9.49 9.62 -17.43
CA LEU A 61 10.05 10.43 -18.52
C LEU A 61 11.18 11.32 -18.02
N GLU A 62 11.06 11.89 -16.83
CA GLU A 62 12.15 12.64 -16.18
C GLU A 62 13.36 11.72 -15.97
N ALA A 63 13.18 10.54 -15.38
CA ALA A 63 14.27 9.57 -15.18
C ALA A 63 14.95 9.20 -16.51
N CYS A 64 14.18 8.95 -17.56
CA CYS A 64 14.71 8.66 -18.90
C CYS A 64 15.48 9.83 -19.50
N SER A 65 15.14 11.08 -19.19
CA SER A 65 15.84 12.26 -19.71
C SER A 65 17.31 12.34 -19.29
N TYR A 66 17.67 11.77 -18.14
CA TYR A 66 19.06 11.71 -17.66
C TYR A 66 19.98 10.84 -18.57
N LYS A 67 19.40 9.95 -19.40
CA LYS A 67 20.18 9.19 -20.40
C LYS A 67 20.85 10.09 -21.45
N GLN A 68 20.36 11.31 -21.65
CA GLN A 68 21.01 12.28 -22.53
C GLN A 68 22.39 12.71 -21.98
N GLN A 69 22.57 12.69 -20.66
CA GLN A 69 23.83 13.05 -20.00
C GLN A 69 24.67 11.80 -19.67
N ASN A 70 24.02 10.69 -19.38
CA ASN A 70 24.64 9.40 -19.07
C ASN A 70 23.97 8.29 -19.91
N PRO A 71 24.47 7.96 -21.11
CA PRO A 71 23.89 6.92 -21.98
C PRO A 71 23.92 5.51 -21.38
N GLU A 72 24.77 5.24 -20.39
CA GLU A 72 24.86 3.95 -19.71
C GLU A 72 23.84 3.82 -18.55
N LEU A 73 23.14 4.90 -18.20
CA LEU A 73 22.10 4.90 -17.17
C LEU A 73 21.01 3.89 -17.50
N LYS A 74 20.63 3.09 -16.50
CA LYS A 74 19.52 2.15 -16.59
C LYS A 74 18.30 2.67 -15.83
N VAL A 75 17.12 2.63 -16.46
CA VAL A 75 15.85 3.03 -15.86
C VAL A 75 14.98 1.79 -15.67
N ILE A 76 14.62 1.50 -14.42
CA ILE A 76 13.78 0.37 -14.03
C ILE A 76 12.45 0.90 -13.50
N VAL A 77 11.34 0.47 -14.07
CA VAL A 77 10.00 0.83 -13.63
C VAL A 77 9.36 -0.35 -12.90
N THR A 78 8.87 -0.12 -11.69
CA THR A 78 8.18 -1.13 -10.88
C THR A 78 6.92 -0.57 -10.23
N GLY A 79 6.20 -1.39 -9.49
CA GLY A 79 5.01 -0.97 -8.74
C GLY A 79 3.69 -1.20 -9.48
N CYS A 80 2.64 -0.52 -9.02
CA CYS A 80 1.27 -0.76 -9.50
C CYS A 80 1.05 -0.36 -10.96
N LEU A 81 1.72 0.68 -11.47
CA LEU A 81 1.62 1.05 -12.87
C LEU A 81 2.27 -0.03 -13.74
N ALA A 82 3.49 -0.46 -13.40
CA ALA A 82 4.19 -1.53 -14.08
C ALA A 82 3.38 -2.84 -14.12
N GLU A 83 2.72 -3.19 -13.02
CA GLU A 83 1.85 -4.38 -12.95
C GLU A 83 0.61 -4.27 -13.85
N ARG A 84 0.04 -3.06 -13.96
CA ARG A 84 -1.24 -2.84 -14.64
C ARG A 84 -1.09 -2.55 -16.14
N TYR A 85 -0.04 -1.84 -16.54
CA TYR A 85 0.15 -1.27 -17.88
C TYR A 85 1.47 -1.67 -18.53
N ARG A 86 1.96 -2.88 -18.22
CA ARG A 86 3.27 -3.38 -18.65
C ARG A 86 3.56 -3.17 -20.15
N SER A 87 2.76 -3.74 -21.04
CA SER A 87 2.96 -3.65 -22.49
C SER A 87 2.88 -2.21 -23.00
N GLN A 88 2.03 -1.37 -22.40
CA GLN A 88 1.94 0.03 -22.78
C GLN A 88 3.20 0.81 -22.39
N ILE A 89 3.81 0.52 -21.23
CA ILE A 89 5.07 1.17 -20.83
C ILE A 89 6.18 0.79 -21.81
N GLU A 90 6.27 -0.48 -22.20
CA GLU A 90 7.29 -0.98 -23.13
C GLU A 90 7.12 -0.42 -24.52
N GLU A 91 5.88 -0.33 -25.02
CA GLU A 91 5.57 0.19 -26.35
C GLU A 91 5.70 1.72 -26.45
N GLU A 92 5.27 2.46 -25.40
CA GLU A 92 5.18 3.92 -25.46
C GLU A 92 6.39 4.64 -24.87
N ILE A 93 7.19 3.96 -24.02
CA ILE A 93 8.40 4.52 -23.39
C ILE A 93 9.59 3.54 -23.60
N PRO A 94 10.09 3.40 -24.84
CA PRO A 94 11.16 2.45 -25.15
C PRO A 94 12.50 2.78 -24.48
N GLU A 95 12.64 3.93 -23.85
CA GLU A 95 13.82 4.31 -23.07
C GLU A 95 13.90 3.58 -21.71
N VAL A 96 12.83 2.90 -21.27
CA VAL A 96 12.82 2.09 -20.04
C VAL A 96 13.56 0.78 -20.31
N ASP A 97 14.56 0.47 -19.49
CA ASP A 97 15.40 -0.73 -19.65
C ASP A 97 14.78 -1.98 -19.04
N ALA A 98 13.95 -1.82 -17.99
CA ALA A 98 13.23 -2.95 -17.38
C ALA A 98 11.88 -2.54 -16.79
N VAL A 99 10.87 -3.41 -16.96
CA VAL A 99 9.55 -3.30 -16.33
C VAL A 99 9.33 -4.49 -15.40
N VAL A 100 9.16 -4.20 -14.10
CA VAL A 100 9.14 -5.19 -13.03
C VAL A 100 7.81 -5.16 -12.31
N GLY A 101 7.04 -6.24 -12.41
CA GLY A 101 5.79 -6.39 -11.66
C GLY A 101 6.02 -6.52 -10.16
N CYS A 102 5.03 -6.14 -9.36
CA CYS A 102 5.13 -6.14 -7.90
C CYS A 102 5.50 -7.49 -7.29
N ALA A 103 5.13 -8.61 -7.93
CA ALA A 103 5.47 -9.95 -7.44
C ALA A 103 6.96 -10.31 -7.67
N SER A 104 7.65 -9.56 -8.52
CA SER A 104 9.05 -9.79 -8.87
C SER A 104 10.03 -8.87 -8.14
N ASN A 105 9.58 -8.02 -7.23
CA ASN A 105 10.42 -7.06 -6.49
C ASN A 105 11.63 -7.71 -5.79
N LYS A 106 11.52 -8.98 -5.36
CA LYS A 106 12.64 -9.72 -4.75
C LYS A 106 13.77 -10.05 -5.73
N ALA A 107 13.51 -10.01 -7.04
CA ALA A 107 14.50 -10.28 -8.08
C ALA A 107 15.27 -9.02 -8.53
N ILE A 108 15.06 -7.88 -7.87
CA ILE A 108 15.57 -6.58 -8.33
C ILE A 108 17.08 -6.56 -8.55
N ASP A 109 17.87 -7.18 -7.67
CA ASP A 109 19.33 -7.29 -7.83
C ASP A 109 19.71 -8.10 -9.09
N THR A 110 19.03 -9.22 -9.31
CA THR A 110 19.24 -10.04 -10.52
C THR A 110 18.90 -9.26 -11.78
N ILE A 111 17.85 -8.43 -11.77
CA ILE A 111 17.46 -7.60 -12.89
C ILE A 111 18.52 -6.55 -13.17
N VAL A 112 19.00 -5.86 -12.14
CA VAL A 112 20.11 -4.90 -12.27
C VAL A 112 21.34 -5.58 -12.86
N ALA A 113 21.74 -6.75 -12.35
CA ALA A 113 22.90 -7.48 -12.86
C ALA A 113 22.73 -7.84 -14.35
N ARG A 114 21.57 -8.32 -14.78
CA ARG A 114 21.29 -8.68 -16.18
C ARG A 114 21.39 -7.47 -17.11
N LEU A 115 20.87 -6.31 -16.72
CA LEU A 115 20.98 -5.07 -17.50
C LEU A 115 22.44 -4.67 -17.75
N PHE A 116 23.32 -4.82 -16.73
CA PHE A 116 24.74 -4.53 -16.86
C PHE A 116 25.56 -5.64 -17.54
N HIS A 117 24.96 -6.82 -17.79
CA HIS A 117 25.51 -7.85 -18.65
C HIS A 117 25.06 -7.74 -20.11
N GLY A 118 24.41 -6.63 -20.48
CA GLY A 118 24.05 -6.31 -21.86
C GLY A 118 22.69 -6.84 -22.32
N GLU A 119 21.83 -7.25 -21.37
CA GLU A 119 20.42 -7.51 -21.67
C GLU A 119 19.64 -6.18 -21.62
N ASP A 120 18.71 -5.99 -22.52
CA ASP A 120 17.85 -4.81 -22.60
C ASP A 120 16.37 -5.21 -22.58
N HIS A 121 15.48 -4.26 -22.27
CA HIS A 121 14.02 -4.44 -22.25
C HIS A 121 13.57 -5.66 -21.46
N LEU A 122 14.07 -5.75 -20.21
CA LEU A 122 13.76 -6.87 -19.35
C LEU A 122 12.35 -6.77 -18.77
N GLU A 123 11.63 -7.86 -18.88
CA GLU A 123 10.35 -8.05 -18.21
C GLU A 123 10.48 -9.07 -17.07
N SER A 124 9.90 -8.75 -15.91
CA SER A 124 9.84 -9.70 -14.80
C SER A 124 8.51 -9.58 -14.06
N TYR A 125 7.66 -10.60 -14.22
CA TYR A 125 6.35 -10.68 -13.59
C TYR A 125 6.19 -12.03 -12.89
N GLY A 126 5.90 -11.99 -11.59
CA GLY A 126 5.57 -13.18 -10.80
C GLY A 126 4.07 -13.44 -10.74
N ALA A 127 3.67 -14.56 -10.16
CA ALA A 127 2.27 -14.82 -9.87
C ALA A 127 1.77 -13.93 -8.72
N LYS A 128 0.53 -13.44 -8.80
CA LYS A 128 -0.04 -12.54 -7.78
C LYS A 128 -0.08 -13.12 -6.36
N LYS A 129 -0.04 -14.44 -6.23
CA LYS A 129 0.08 -15.13 -4.93
C LYS A 129 1.48 -15.02 -4.31
N ASP A 130 2.48 -14.64 -5.09
CA ASP A 130 3.89 -14.58 -4.69
C ASP A 130 4.34 -13.16 -4.33
N PHE A 131 3.40 -12.23 -4.19
CA PHE A 131 3.70 -10.86 -3.73
C PHE A 131 4.47 -10.90 -2.41
N PRO A 132 5.58 -10.16 -2.29
CA PRO A 132 6.32 -10.08 -1.04
C PRO A 132 5.47 -9.38 0.04
N LEU A 133 5.16 -10.12 1.11
CA LEU A 133 4.38 -9.58 2.23
C LEU A 133 5.24 -8.81 3.22
N GLY A 134 6.52 -9.08 3.28
CA GLY A 134 7.50 -8.46 4.17
C GLY A 134 8.90 -8.97 3.84
N GLY A 135 9.81 -8.76 4.75
CA GLY A 135 11.21 -9.15 4.61
C GLY A 135 12.12 -8.15 5.33
N LYS A 136 13.42 -8.41 5.33
CA LYS A 136 14.39 -7.40 5.76
C LYS A 136 14.29 -6.19 4.85
N ARG A 137 14.29 -5.01 5.43
CA ARG A 137 14.13 -3.74 4.69
C ARG A 137 14.90 -2.61 5.37
N VAL A 138 15.13 -1.54 4.64
CA VAL A 138 15.52 -0.25 5.22
C VAL A 138 14.25 0.46 5.71
N ILE A 139 14.41 1.46 6.58
CA ILE A 139 13.30 2.30 7.02
C ILE A 139 13.35 3.58 6.20
N GLY A 140 12.51 3.68 5.17
CA GLY A 140 12.44 4.84 4.28
C GLY A 140 11.53 5.96 4.81
N THR A 141 10.94 5.80 5.99
CA THR A 141 10.14 6.83 6.67
C THR A 141 10.99 7.61 7.67
N PRO A 142 10.53 8.81 8.13
CA PRO A 142 11.12 9.45 9.31
C PRO A 142 11.21 8.51 10.50
N ALA A 143 12.27 8.63 11.30
CA ALA A 143 12.66 7.65 12.32
C ALA A 143 11.57 7.35 13.39
N HIS A 144 10.59 8.25 13.58
CA HIS A 144 9.58 8.10 14.63
C HIS A 144 8.39 7.21 14.25
N TYR A 145 8.17 6.92 12.95
CA TYR A 145 7.10 6.01 12.53
C TYR A 145 7.53 5.06 11.41
N ALA A 146 6.84 3.93 11.30
CA ALA A 146 7.00 3.03 10.17
C ALA A 146 5.68 2.33 9.82
N TYR A 147 5.57 1.92 8.57
CA TYR A 147 4.44 1.10 8.11
C TYR A 147 4.71 -0.38 8.39
N LEU A 148 3.69 -1.09 8.88
CA LEU A 148 3.66 -2.56 8.96
C LEU A 148 2.64 -3.09 7.95
N LYS A 149 3.12 -3.67 6.86
CA LYS A 149 2.27 -4.33 5.88
C LYS A 149 1.89 -5.72 6.38
N ILE A 150 0.59 -5.92 6.69
CA ILE A 150 0.08 -7.17 7.29
C ILE A 150 -0.61 -8.08 6.27
N ALA A 151 -1.00 -7.57 5.11
CA ALA A 151 -1.61 -8.34 4.04
C ALA A 151 -1.42 -7.64 2.69
N GLU A 152 -1.63 -8.40 1.61
CA GLU A 152 -1.64 -7.92 0.23
C GLU A 152 -2.92 -8.38 -0.47
N GLY A 153 -3.34 -7.65 -1.52
CA GLY A 153 -4.54 -7.98 -2.28
C GLY A 153 -5.86 -7.71 -1.56
N CYS A 154 -6.99 -7.90 -2.26
CA CYS A 154 -8.31 -7.61 -1.70
C CYS A 154 -9.41 -8.41 -2.41
N ASN A 155 -10.36 -8.94 -1.62
CA ASN A 155 -11.50 -9.70 -2.12
C ASN A 155 -12.80 -8.89 -2.22
N ASN A 156 -12.79 -7.59 -1.90
CA ASN A 156 -14.01 -6.77 -1.82
C ASN A 156 -14.65 -6.48 -3.19
N ARG A 157 -13.87 -6.43 -4.28
CA ARG A 157 -14.34 -6.25 -5.67
C ARG A 157 -15.23 -5.01 -5.87
N CYS A 158 -14.91 -3.90 -5.21
CA CYS A 158 -15.60 -2.63 -5.44
C CYS A 158 -15.46 -2.22 -6.92
N HIS A 159 -16.55 -1.75 -7.56
CA HIS A 159 -16.58 -1.50 -9.00
C HIS A 159 -15.64 -0.37 -9.47
N TYR A 160 -15.28 0.55 -8.59
CA TYR A 160 -14.32 1.63 -8.86
C TYR A 160 -12.85 1.22 -8.62
N CYS A 161 -12.58 -0.01 -8.15
CA CYS A 161 -11.28 -0.38 -7.61
C CYS A 161 -10.52 -1.35 -8.53
N ALA A 162 -9.33 -0.97 -8.94
CA ALA A 162 -8.44 -1.79 -9.76
C ALA A 162 -7.57 -2.78 -8.95
N ILE A 163 -7.57 -2.67 -7.62
CA ILE A 163 -6.65 -3.44 -6.75
C ILE A 163 -6.73 -4.96 -6.95
N PRO A 164 -7.90 -5.61 -7.03
CA PRO A 164 -7.93 -7.06 -7.28
C PRO A 164 -7.25 -7.47 -8.60
N GLY A 165 -7.32 -6.61 -9.60
CA GLY A 165 -6.62 -6.79 -10.88
C GLY A 165 -5.11 -6.58 -10.79
N ILE A 166 -4.65 -5.67 -9.95
CA ILE A 166 -3.23 -5.32 -9.78
C ILE A 166 -2.58 -6.23 -8.74
N ARG A 167 -3.11 -6.24 -7.50
CA ARG A 167 -2.51 -6.86 -6.33
C ARG A 167 -3.08 -8.26 -5.99
N GLY A 168 -4.04 -8.75 -6.77
CA GLY A 168 -4.62 -10.08 -6.62
C GLY A 168 -5.58 -10.23 -5.43
N PRO A 169 -5.90 -11.49 -5.07
CA PRO A 169 -6.76 -11.80 -3.93
C PRO A 169 -6.05 -11.50 -2.61
N LEU A 170 -6.86 -11.42 -1.53
CA LEU A 170 -6.33 -11.25 -0.17
C LEU A 170 -5.34 -12.36 0.15
N HIS A 171 -4.19 -11.96 0.62
CA HIS A 171 -3.14 -12.82 1.16
C HIS A 171 -2.59 -12.20 2.44
N SER A 172 -2.91 -12.81 3.57
CA SER A 172 -2.52 -12.35 4.90
C SER A 172 -1.11 -12.84 5.24
N ARG A 173 -0.31 -11.95 5.80
CA ARG A 173 1.02 -12.26 6.27
C ARG A 173 0.97 -13.04 7.58
N ASP A 174 1.88 -13.98 7.80
CA ASP A 174 1.99 -14.71 9.07
C ASP A 174 2.07 -13.74 10.26
N MET A 175 1.33 -14.06 11.31
CA MET A 175 1.21 -13.18 12.49
C MET A 175 2.52 -13.09 13.27
N ALA A 176 3.28 -14.17 13.35
CA ALA A 176 4.57 -14.16 14.03
C ALA A 176 5.57 -13.28 13.29
N ASP A 177 5.55 -13.30 11.95
CA ASP A 177 6.39 -12.43 11.12
C ASP A 177 6.03 -10.95 11.31
N CYS A 178 4.73 -10.62 11.37
CA CYS A 178 4.28 -9.24 11.65
C CYS A 178 4.79 -8.75 13.01
N VAL A 179 4.70 -9.59 14.04
CA VAL A 179 5.17 -9.26 15.39
C VAL A 179 6.69 -9.15 15.44
N ALA A 180 7.40 -10.03 14.73
CA ALA A 180 8.87 -10.00 14.67
C ALA A 180 9.35 -8.69 14.00
N GLU A 181 8.73 -8.28 12.89
CA GLU A 181 9.06 -7.01 12.23
C GLU A 181 8.73 -5.82 13.13
N ALA A 182 7.58 -5.82 13.82
CA ALA A 182 7.22 -4.75 14.76
C ALA A 182 8.24 -4.61 15.90
N ARG A 183 8.77 -5.73 16.41
CA ARG A 183 9.85 -5.69 17.43
C ARG A 183 11.16 -5.14 16.88
N TRP A 184 11.51 -5.52 15.66
CA TRP A 184 12.69 -4.98 15.00
C TRP A 184 12.55 -3.48 14.78
N LEU A 185 11.43 -3.00 14.24
CA LEU A 185 11.14 -1.57 14.04
C LEU A 185 11.23 -0.78 15.35
N ALA A 186 10.65 -1.30 16.43
CA ALA A 186 10.74 -0.70 17.74
C ALA A 186 12.21 -0.64 18.27
N GLY A 187 13.00 -1.68 17.97
CA GLY A 187 14.44 -1.73 18.28
C GLY A 187 15.26 -0.68 17.54
N GLU A 188 14.85 -0.33 16.31
CA GLU A 188 15.42 0.77 15.50
C GLU A 188 14.94 2.16 15.96
N GLY A 189 14.08 2.25 16.98
CA GLY A 189 13.64 3.52 17.56
C GLY A 189 12.27 4.00 17.08
N VAL A 190 11.56 3.24 16.23
CA VAL A 190 10.21 3.57 15.77
C VAL A 190 9.26 3.61 16.98
N LYS A 191 8.47 4.69 17.07
CA LYS A 191 7.50 4.93 18.13
C LYS A 191 6.06 4.68 17.70
N GLU A 192 5.73 5.05 16.47
CA GLU A 192 4.40 4.83 15.89
C GLU A 192 4.46 3.74 14.83
N LEU A 193 3.66 2.68 15.01
CA LEU A 193 3.47 1.63 14.04
C LEU A 193 2.15 1.84 13.29
N ILE A 194 2.23 2.05 11.98
CA ILE A 194 1.06 2.25 11.13
C ILE A 194 0.75 0.93 10.41
N VAL A 195 -0.31 0.25 10.84
CA VAL A 195 -0.75 -1.02 10.27
C VAL A 195 -1.48 -0.78 8.95
N VAL A 196 -0.98 -1.39 7.88
CA VAL A 196 -1.49 -1.18 6.52
C VAL A 196 -1.73 -2.49 5.78
N ALA A 197 -2.82 -2.52 5.03
CA ALA A 197 -3.17 -3.46 3.97
C ALA A 197 -4.12 -2.75 3.01
N GLN A 198 -4.68 -3.42 2.02
CA GLN A 198 -5.81 -2.88 1.25
C GLN A 198 -7.09 -2.85 2.09
N ASP A 199 -7.21 -3.81 3.01
CA ASP A 199 -8.26 -3.90 4.02
C ASP A 199 -7.71 -4.67 5.23
N PRO A 200 -7.12 -3.99 6.23
CA PRO A 200 -6.59 -4.66 7.41
C PRO A 200 -7.66 -5.39 8.23
N THR A 201 -8.92 -4.97 8.15
CA THR A 201 -10.02 -5.62 8.88
C THR A 201 -10.37 -7.00 8.33
N ALA A 202 -9.92 -7.32 7.08
CA ALA A 202 -10.04 -8.64 6.48
C ALA A 202 -8.87 -9.59 6.82
N TYR A 203 -7.89 -9.15 7.61
CA TYR A 203 -6.72 -9.95 7.96
C TYR A 203 -7.12 -11.32 8.58
N GLY A 204 -6.61 -12.40 7.99
CA GLY A 204 -6.89 -13.78 8.39
C GLY A 204 -8.13 -14.42 7.76
N GLU A 205 -8.94 -13.67 6.96
CA GLU A 205 -10.09 -14.28 6.27
C GLU A 205 -9.66 -15.39 5.29
N ASP A 206 -8.52 -15.22 4.62
CA ASP A 206 -7.94 -16.21 3.72
C ASP A 206 -7.45 -17.49 4.44
N TRP A 207 -7.28 -17.44 5.75
CA TRP A 207 -7.01 -18.59 6.61
C TRP A 207 -8.29 -19.23 7.18
N GLY A 208 -9.47 -18.70 6.86
CA GLY A 208 -10.75 -19.08 7.48
C GLY A 208 -10.88 -18.59 8.93
N LYS A 209 -10.13 -17.56 9.32
CA LYS A 209 -10.10 -16.97 10.66
C LYS A 209 -10.42 -15.46 10.61
N PRO A 210 -11.67 -15.08 10.28
CA PRO A 210 -12.06 -13.67 10.28
C PRO A 210 -11.84 -13.05 11.68
N GLY A 211 -11.47 -11.77 11.70
CA GLY A 211 -11.20 -11.07 12.97
C GLY A 211 -9.81 -11.29 13.55
N SER A 212 -8.90 -12.02 12.87
CA SER A 212 -7.51 -12.22 13.33
C SER A 212 -6.75 -10.91 13.56
N ILE A 213 -7.21 -9.80 13.02
CA ILE A 213 -6.65 -8.47 13.30
C ILE A 213 -6.70 -8.15 14.81
N CYS A 214 -7.74 -8.59 15.52
CA CYS A 214 -7.88 -8.35 16.96
C CYS A 214 -6.74 -9.04 17.75
N GLU A 215 -6.45 -10.29 17.43
CA GLU A 215 -5.33 -11.03 18.03
C GLU A 215 -3.98 -10.38 17.67
N LEU A 216 -3.82 -9.92 16.43
CA LEU A 216 -2.61 -9.22 16.01
C LEU A 216 -2.42 -7.93 16.81
N LEU A 217 -3.45 -7.13 17.01
CA LEU A 217 -3.39 -5.92 17.82
C LEU A 217 -3.00 -6.22 19.27
N ASP A 218 -3.54 -7.29 19.87
CA ASP A 218 -3.18 -7.74 21.23
C ASP A 218 -1.68 -8.12 21.34
N LYS A 219 -1.11 -8.67 20.30
CA LYS A 219 0.32 -9.01 20.25
C LYS A 219 1.20 -7.79 19.98
N LEU A 220 0.80 -6.91 19.08
CA LEU A 220 1.51 -5.66 18.77
C LEU A 220 1.54 -4.72 19.97
N ASN A 221 0.44 -4.64 20.72
CA ASN A 221 0.36 -3.83 21.96
C ASN A 221 1.41 -4.22 22.99
N LYS A 222 1.85 -5.47 23.00
CA LYS A 222 2.88 -6.00 23.92
C LYS A 222 4.32 -5.76 23.45
N VAL A 223 4.52 -5.21 22.26
CA VAL A 223 5.86 -4.92 21.73
C VAL A 223 6.46 -3.76 22.54
N PRO A 224 7.59 -3.95 23.22
CA PRO A 224 8.22 -2.86 23.98
C PRO A 224 8.80 -1.82 23.00
N GLY A 225 8.83 -0.56 23.42
CA GLY A 225 9.38 0.54 22.62
C GLY A 225 8.38 1.21 21.67
N LEU A 226 7.32 0.53 21.25
CA LEU A 226 6.19 1.16 20.56
C LEU A 226 5.33 1.96 21.56
N GLU A 227 4.92 3.13 21.13
CA GLU A 227 4.02 4.02 21.87
C GLU A 227 2.63 4.08 21.23
N TRP A 228 2.56 4.10 19.89
CA TRP A 228 1.33 4.21 19.12
C TRP A 228 1.20 3.12 18.07
N ILE A 229 -0.03 2.63 17.88
CA ILE A 229 -0.43 1.71 16.82
C ILE A 229 -1.63 2.33 16.11
N ARG A 230 -1.47 2.65 14.84
CA ARG A 230 -2.52 3.25 14.02
C ARG A 230 -3.00 2.27 12.96
N ILE A 231 -4.32 2.19 12.75
CA ILE A 231 -4.93 1.33 11.74
C ILE A 231 -5.44 2.21 10.60
N MET A 232 -5.04 1.88 9.37
CA MET A 232 -5.45 2.58 8.16
C MET A 232 -6.35 1.69 7.29
N TYR A 233 -7.28 2.29 6.54
CA TYR A 233 -8.10 1.63 5.50
C TYR A 233 -9.09 0.57 6.00
N ALA A 234 -9.72 0.77 7.15
CA ALA A 234 -10.71 -0.14 7.69
C ALA A 234 -12.02 -0.15 6.86
N TYR A 235 -12.65 -1.30 6.76
CA TYR A 235 -13.91 -1.44 6.02
C TYR A 235 -15.10 -1.41 7.00
N PRO A 236 -16.12 -0.56 6.79
CA PRO A 236 -17.25 -0.41 7.71
C PRO A 236 -17.92 -1.73 8.08
N GLU A 237 -18.12 -2.60 7.11
CA GLU A 237 -18.80 -3.89 7.24
C GLU A 237 -18.05 -4.90 8.12
N ARG A 238 -16.79 -4.63 8.46
CA ARG A 238 -15.93 -5.47 9.30
C ARG A 238 -15.63 -4.86 10.67
N ILE A 239 -16.27 -3.74 11.01
CA ILE A 239 -16.16 -3.14 12.34
C ILE A 239 -17.10 -3.88 13.29
N THR A 240 -16.62 -5.00 13.81
CA THR A 240 -17.34 -5.83 14.76
C THR A 240 -17.18 -5.32 16.20
N ASP A 241 -18.02 -5.84 17.12
CA ASP A 241 -17.90 -5.56 18.55
C ASP A 241 -16.54 -5.98 19.11
N GLU A 242 -16.02 -7.10 18.62
CA GLU A 242 -14.69 -7.60 19.01
C GLU A 242 -13.58 -6.66 18.52
N PHE A 243 -13.71 -6.11 17.30
CA PHE A 243 -12.73 -5.13 16.79
C PHE A 243 -12.73 -3.85 17.65
N ILE A 244 -13.92 -3.34 17.99
CA ILE A 244 -14.05 -2.17 18.88
C ILE A 244 -13.46 -2.48 20.26
N ALA A 245 -13.77 -3.67 20.81
CA ALA A 245 -13.21 -4.11 22.09
C ALA A 245 -11.68 -4.25 22.02
N ALA A 246 -11.14 -4.74 20.89
CA ALA A 246 -9.69 -4.82 20.67
C ALA A 246 -9.04 -3.42 20.64
N MET A 247 -9.65 -2.45 19.97
CA MET A 247 -9.16 -1.08 20.00
C MET A 247 -9.15 -0.49 21.42
N LYS A 248 -10.19 -0.76 22.22
CA LYS A 248 -10.31 -0.24 23.60
C LYS A 248 -9.33 -0.85 24.58
N ARG A 249 -9.11 -2.19 24.52
CA ARG A 249 -8.24 -2.88 25.50
C ARG A 249 -6.76 -2.70 25.23
N ASN A 250 -6.39 -2.26 24.02
CA ASN A 250 -5.00 -2.09 23.61
C ASN A 250 -4.60 -0.61 23.71
N GLU A 251 -3.98 -0.22 24.80
CA GLU A 251 -3.68 1.18 25.16
C GLU A 251 -2.82 1.92 24.11
N LYS A 252 -1.98 1.19 23.36
CA LYS A 252 -1.17 1.76 22.28
C LYS A 252 -1.95 1.98 21.00
N VAL A 253 -3.12 1.34 20.83
CA VAL A 253 -3.97 1.58 19.66
C VAL A 253 -4.61 2.95 19.81
N VAL A 254 -4.21 3.87 18.93
CA VAL A 254 -4.71 5.24 18.98
C VAL A 254 -6.21 5.31 18.69
N PRO A 255 -6.97 6.23 19.31
CA PRO A 255 -8.39 6.44 19.02
C PRO A 255 -8.58 7.16 17.69
N TYR A 256 -8.18 6.51 16.62
CA TYR A 256 -8.24 6.95 15.24
C TYR A 256 -8.57 5.77 14.33
N LEU A 257 -9.45 5.98 13.37
CA LEU A 257 -9.75 5.00 12.35
C LEU A 257 -9.98 5.67 11.00
N ASP A 258 -9.24 5.20 9.97
CA ASP A 258 -9.50 5.56 8.58
C ASP A 258 -10.56 4.60 8.04
N LEU A 259 -11.76 5.14 7.79
CA LEU A 259 -12.97 4.38 7.45
C LEU A 259 -13.58 4.92 6.14
N PRO A 260 -13.06 4.53 4.96
CA PRO A 260 -13.56 5.00 3.68
C PRO A 260 -14.98 4.49 3.41
N ILE A 261 -15.99 5.32 3.63
CA ILE A 261 -17.39 4.97 3.38
C ILE A 261 -17.77 5.10 1.92
N GLN A 262 -17.07 5.90 1.16
CA GLN A 262 -17.19 6.19 -0.27
C GLN A 262 -18.44 7.01 -0.63
N HIS A 263 -19.62 6.63 -0.14
CA HIS A 263 -20.89 7.33 -0.32
C HIS A 263 -21.85 7.01 0.84
N CYS A 264 -22.98 7.73 0.92
CA CYS A 264 -24.03 7.45 1.93
C CYS A 264 -25.39 7.07 1.33
N ASN A 265 -25.56 7.12 0.00
CA ASN A 265 -26.80 6.75 -0.67
C ASN A 265 -26.79 5.24 -1.02
N ASP A 266 -27.84 4.53 -0.65
CA ASP A 266 -27.92 3.07 -0.79
C ASP A 266 -27.85 2.61 -2.26
N THR A 267 -28.42 3.36 -3.19
CA THR A 267 -28.35 3.04 -4.63
C THR A 267 -26.92 3.16 -5.13
N ILE A 268 -26.21 4.24 -4.76
CA ILE A 268 -24.82 4.45 -5.16
C ILE A 268 -23.91 3.42 -4.49
N LEU A 269 -24.08 3.15 -3.21
CA LEU A 269 -23.32 2.10 -2.51
C LEU A 269 -23.49 0.73 -3.17
N LYS A 270 -24.71 0.37 -3.55
CA LYS A 270 -25.00 -0.86 -4.30
C LYS A 270 -24.31 -0.87 -5.67
N ASN A 271 -24.38 0.23 -6.40
CA ASN A 271 -23.71 0.37 -7.71
C ASN A 271 -22.18 0.31 -7.59
N MET A 272 -21.62 0.77 -6.47
CA MET A 272 -20.20 0.62 -6.11
C MET A 272 -19.82 -0.80 -5.68
N ASN A 273 -20.77 -1.73 -5.59
CA ASN A 273 -20.59 -3.05 -4.99
C ASN A 273 -20.11 -2.98 -3.52
N ARG A 274 -20.62 -2.00 -2.77
CA ARG A 274 -20.44 -1.92 -1.31
C ARG A 274 -21.54 -2.73 -0.63
N ARG A 275 -21.20 -3.37 0.48
CA ARG A 275 -22.11 -4.23 1.23
C ARG A 275 -22.93 -3.48 2.27
N SER A 276 -22.42 -2.34 2.75
CA SER A 276 -23.11 -1.47 3.72
C SER A 276 -24.15 -0.59 3.04
N ASN A 277 -25.19 -0.24 3.79
CA ASN A 277 -26.18 0.78 3.48
C ASN A 277 -26.06 1.99 4.44
N ARG A 278 -26.84 3.04 4.20
CA ARG A 278 -26.81 4.26 5.02
C ARG A 278 -27.07 4.01 6.50
N ALA A 279 -28.04 3.16 6.82
CA ALA A 279 -28.40 2.88 8.21
C ALA A 279 -27.26 2.15 8.94
N GLU A 280 -26.63 1.19 8.32
CA GLU A 280 -25.47 0.47 8.87
C GLU A 280 -24.25 1.39 9.03
N LEU A 281 -24.02 2.31 8.10
CA LEU A 281 -22.95 3.33 8.23
C LEU A 281 -23.17 4.23 9.44
N LEU A 282 -24.40 4.73 9.63
CA LEU A 282 -24.76 5.55 10.80
C LEU A 282 -24.62 4.77 12.10
N GLU A 283 -25.04 3.50 12.11
CA GLU A 283 -24.92 2.63 13.27
C GLU A 283 -23.46 2.41 13.68
N VAL A 284 -22.58 2.03 12.73
CA VAL A 284 -21.18 1.76 13.02
C VAL A 284 -20.43 3.02 13.45
N ILE A 285 -20.70 4.17 12.81
CA ILE A 285 -20.11 5.46 13.18
C ILE A 285 -20.57 5.86 14.59
N GLY A 286 -21.88 5.77 14.84
CA GLY A 286 -22.45 6.06 16.17
C GLY A 286 -21.90 5.15 17.26
N LYS A 287 -21.73 3.86 16.95
CA LYS A 287 -21.14 2.89 17.88
C LYS A 287 -19.67 3.21 18.19
N LEU A 288 -18.86 3.47 17.17
CA LEU A 288 -17.45 3.87 17.35
C LEU A 288 -17.33 5.10 18.26
N ARG A 289 -18.15 6.13 18.03
CA ARG A 289 -18.14 7.36 18.83
C ARG A 289 -18.59 7.13 20.28
N ARG A 290 -19.55 6.22 20.52
CA ARG A 290 -19.99 5.88 21.88
C ARG A 290 -18.98 5.04 22.64
N GLU A 291 -18.42 4.03 21.96
CA GLU A 291 -17.56 3.03 22.59
C GLU A 291 -16.12 3.49 22.78
N ILE A 292 -15.63 4.39 21.89
CA ILE A 292 -14.26 4.92 21.93
C ILE A 292 -14.36 6.45 22.03
N PRO A 293 -14.48 7.02 23.25
CA PRO A 293 -14.57 8.46 23.44
C PRO A 293 -13.37 9.19 22.82
N GLY A 294 -13.64 10.25 22.05
CA GLY A 294 -12.60 11.03 21.40
C GLY A 294 -12.02 10.41 20.13
N ILE A 295 -12.62 9.32 19.60
CA ILE A 295 -12.15 8.75 18.34
C ILE A 295 -12.24 9.76 17.19
N THR A 296 -11.15 9.87 16.45
CA THR A 296 -11.09 10.60 15.18
C THR A 296 -11.39 9.63 14.04
N LEU A 297 -12.44 9.90 13.29
CA LEU A 297 -12.79 9.14 12.09
C LEU A 297 -12.38 9.95 10.85
N ARG A 298 -11.44 9.41 10.06
CA ARG A 298 -11.14 9.91 8.73
C ARG A 298 -11.96 9.09 7.73
N THR A 299 -12.47 9.74 6.70
CA THR A 299 -13.16 9.04 5.62
C THR A 299 -12.68 9.50 4.25
N THR A 300 -13.00 8.71 3.23
CA THR A 300 -12.85 9.06 1.81
C THR A 300 -14.21 8.92 1.16
N LEU A 301 -14.54 9.88 0.30
CA LEU A 301 -15.80 9.96 -0.44
C LEU A 301 -15.49 9.99 -1.94
N ILE A 302 -16.42 9.45 -2.74
CA ILE A 302 -16.41 9.53 -4.20
C ILE A 302 -17.68 10.28 -4.61
N ALA A 303 -17.52 11.47 -5.16
CA ALA A 303 -18.57 12.24 -5.81
C ALA A 303 -18.46 12.07 -7.34
N GLY A 304 -19.58 12.14 -8.05
CA GLY A 304 -19.64 11.98 -9.50
C GLY A 304 -19.53 10.50 -9.93
N PHE A 305 -19.91 9.57 -9.07
CA PHE A 305 -19.97 8.16 -9.45
C PHE A 305 -21.00 7.96 -10.59
N PRO A 306 -20.74 7.12 -11.61
CA PRO A 306 -21.67 6.94 -12.74
C PRO A 306 -23.10 6.65 -12.30
N GLY A 307 -24.03 7.51 -12.72
CA GLY A 307 -25.44 7.45 -12.36
C GLY A 307 -25.82 8.15 -11.05
N GLU A 308 -24.89 8.86 -10.40
CA GLU A 308 -25.19 9.74 -9.27
C GLU A 308 -26.00 10.95 -9.74
N THR A 309 -27.08 11.28 -8.99
CA THR A 309 -27.90 12.48 -9.23
C THR A 309 -27.50 13.62 -8.29
N GLU A 310 -27.93 14.85 -8.59
CA GLU A 310 -27.68 16.01 -7.73
C GLU A 310 -28.26 15.81 -6.33
N GLU A 311 -29.47 15.24 -6.19
CA GLU A 311 -30.08 14.99 -4.90
C GLU A 311 -29.28 13.96 -4.06
N GLN A 312 -28.63 13.00 -4.74
CA GLN A 312 -27.78 12.01 -4.08
C GLN A 312 -26.45 12.63 -3.61
N PHE A 313 -25.88 13.53 -4.41
CA PHE A 313 -24.73 14.32 -4.04
C PHE A 313 -25.03 15.28 -2.88
N GLU A 314 -26.14 16.00 -2.91
CA GLU A 314 -26.58 16.85 -1.80
C GLU A 314 -26.80 16.02 -0.52
N ALA A 315 -27.36 14.81 -0.64
CA ALA A 315 -27.51 13.89 0.50
C ALA A 315 -26.16 13.47 1.08
N LEU A 316 -25.12 13.33 0.25
CA LEU A 316 -23.76 13.07 0.68
C LEU A 316 -23.16 14.28 1.42
N CYS A 317 -23.33 15.49 0.89
CA CYS A 317 -22.88 16.72 1.54
C CYS A 317 -23.52 16.91 2.92
N ASN A 318 -24.81 16.60 3.05
CA ASN A 318 -25.54 16.69 4.34
C ASN A 318 -25.18 15.55 5.32
N PHE A 319 -24.54 14.48 4.85
CA PHE A 319 -24.12 13.36 5.69
C PHE A 319 -22.82 13.65 6.44
N VAL A 320 -21.95 14.45 5.86
CA VAL A 320 -20.61 14.78 6.38
C VAL A 320 -20.66 15.93 7.38
#